data_a0c363763fbcd40b8ee0335d147ec6d6
#
_entry.id   a0c363763fbcd40b8ee0335d147ec6d6
#
_cell.length_a   1.000
_cell.length_b   1.000
_cell.length_c   1.000
_cell.angle_alpha   90.00
_cell.angle_beta   90.00
_cell.angle_gamma   90.00
#
_symmetry.space_group_name_H-M   'P 1'
#
loop_
_entity.id
_entity.type
_entity.pdbx_description
1 polymer ?
#
loop_
_entity_poly.entity_id
_entity_poly.type
_entity_poly.pdbx_seq_one_letter_code
_entity_poly.pdbx_strand_id
1 'polypeptide(L)'
;MHSLPLFHRIADQCVIVLGDNEAAAAKRRLVERAGGVVSDDPAATAMLAFVALDSPEQATAALKARGLLVNVVDRPDLCDFTVPSLLERGAVVVAVGTGGVSAGLAKALRLRLEGLLPQSLGTLAQALGAARTLLRERWPDAGDRRRGLDSALSAGGTLDPLCDHSAAAVEAWIREAADSDSAITEFTLSSDDPDDLTLRQARWLGSADLVLHEAGVPAAVLNRARADAQRQVLGPALPANTPRRSTVIIRRG
;
A
#
# COMPACT_ATOMS: atom_id res chain seq x y z
N MET A 1 -2.19 15.87 4.25
CA MET A 1 -1.12 14.87 4.40
C MET A 1 0.19 15.63 4.62
N HIS A 2 0.90 15.37 5.73
CA HIS A 2 2.11 16.13 6.11
C HIS A 2 3.36 15.73 5.31
N SER A 3 3.42 14.49 4.86
CA SER A 3 4.56 13.95 4.10
C SER A 3 4.09 12.95 3.06
N LEU A 4 4.83 12.84 1.97
CA LEU A 4 4.60 11.84 0.94
C LEU A 4 5.23 10.52 1.36
N PRO A 5 4.46 9.44 1.56
CA PRO A 5 5.03 8.13 1.88
C PRO A 5 5.67 7.52 0.63
N LEU A 6 6.95 7.19 0.73
CA LEU A 6 7.73 6.57 -0.33
C LEU A 6 8.52 5.38 0.22
N PHE A 7 8.68 4.33 -0.60
CA PHE A 7 9.64 3.26 -0.38
C PHE A 7 10.89 3.52 -1.22
N HIS A 8 11.97 3.94 -0.58
CA HIS A 8 13.24 4.24 -1.24
C HIS A 8 14.09 2.97 -1.34
N ARG A 9 14.54 2.64 -2.54
CA ARG A 9 15.45 1.50 -2.78
C ARG A 9 16.88 1.95 -2.53
N ILE A 10 17.54 1.35 -1.55
CA ILE A 10 18.93 1.65 -1.17
C ILE A 10 19.87 0.44 -1.32
N ALA A 11 19.39 -0.67 -1.91
CA ALA A 11 20.23 -1.83 -2.14
C ALA A 11 21.48 -1.42 -2.95
N ASP A 12 22.66 -1.81 -2.47
CA ASP A 12 23.98 -1.47 -3.02
C ASP A 12 24.32 0.03 -3.08
N GLN A 13 23.47 0.88 -2.46
CA GLN A 13 23.73 2.33 -2.40
C GLN A 13 24.37 2.74 -1.08
N CYS A 14 25.29 3.70 -1.17
CA CYS A 14 25.90 4.29 0.00
C CYS A 14 24.88 5.17 0.76
N VAL A 15 24.83 4.99 2.07
CA VAL A 15 24.07 5.83 3.01
C VAL A 15 25.01 6.28 4.13
N ILE A 16 25.10 7.57 4.35
CA ILE A 16 25.92 8.13 5.39
C ILE A 16 25.21 7.98 6.75
N VAL A 17 25.93 7.48 7.77
CA VAL A 17 25.42 7.38 9.14
C VAL A 17 26.47 7.95 10.09
N LEU A 18 26.24 9.19 10.55
CA LEU A 18 27.12 9.89 11.47
C LEU A 18 26.71 9.67 12.93
N GLY A 19 27.69 9.40 13.77
CA GLY A 19 27.54 9.11 15.20
C GLY A 19 28.02 7.72 15.57
N ASP A 20 28.29 7.51 16.85
CA ASP A 20 28.82 6.25 17.44
C ASP A 20 27.93 5.70 18.56
N ASN A 21 26.83 6.40 18.86
CA ASN A 21 25.87 6.02 19.90
C ASN A 21 24.91 4.89 19.44
N GLU A 22 24.06 4.43 20.35
CA GLU A 22 23.10 3.37 20.09
C GLU A 22 22.08 3.76 18.99
N ALA A 23 21.72 5.03 18.91
CA ALA A 23 20.81 5.50 17.87
C ALA A 23 21.44 5.40 16.48
N ALA A 24 22.73 5.77 16.34
CA ALA A 24 23.47 5.57 15.11
C ALA A 24 23.58 4.07 14.75
N ALA A 25 23.87 3.22 15.74
CA ALA A 25 23.92 1.76 15.54
C ALA A 25 22.58 1.21 15.04
N ALA A 26 21.46 1.71 15.57
CA ALA A 26 20.12 1.32 15.09
C ALA A 26 19.89 1.74 13.63
N LYS A 27 20.38 2.91 13.21
CA LYS A 27 20.28 3.38 11.82
C LYS A 27 21.16 2.55 10.89
N ARG A 28 22.38 2.17 11.31
CA ARG A 28 23.26 1.26 10.55
C ARG A 28 22.56 -0.07 10.28
N ARG A 29 22.04 -0.73 11.32
CA ARG A 29 21.27 -1.98 11.16
C ARG A 29 20.07 -1.84 10.23
N LEU A 30 19.37 -0.71 10.26
CA LEU A 30 18.25 -0.45 9.35
C LEU A 30 18.70 -0.37 7.89
N VAL A 31 19.77 0.36 7.61
CA VAL A 31 20.36 0.52 6.27
C VAL A 31 20.85 -0.81 5.73
N GLU A 32 21.63 -1.55 6.52
CA GLU A 32 22.17 -2.87 6.17
C GLU A 32 21.05 -3.88 5.90
N ARG A 33 20.00 -3.91 6.73
CA ARG A 33 18.83 -4.76 6.53
C ARG A 33 18.10 -4.46 5.23
N ALA A 34 18.13 -3.22 4.78
CA ALA A 34 17.56 -2.79 3.50
C ALA A 34 18.53 -2.97 2.31
N GLY A 35 19.69 -3.60 2.53
CA GLY A 35 20.71 -3.87 1.51
C GLY A 35 21.60 -2.68 1.18
N GLY A 36 21.55 -1.58 1.94
CA GLY A 36 22.40 -0.41 1.75
C GLY A 36 23.81 -0.61 2.31
N VAL A 37 24.75 0.15 1.80
CA VAL A 37 26.15 0.20 2.27
C VAL A 37 26.32 1.41 3.18
N VAL A 38 26.70 1.17 4.43
CA VAL A 38 26.90 2.24 5.41
C VAL A 38 28.28 2.87 5.24
N SER A 39 28.35 4.22 5.30
CA SER A 39 29.59 4.99 5.41
C SER A 39 29.49 5.96 6.59
N ASP A 40 30.56 6.11 7.33
CA ASP A 40 30.73 7.13 8.37
C ASP A 40 31.51 8.37 7.87
N ASP A 41 31.99 8.33 6.61
CA ASP A 41 32.63 9.46 5.96
C ASP A 41 31.58 10.48 5.51
N PRO A 42 31.54 11.71 6.09
CA PRO A 42 30.61 12.75 5.68
C PRO A 42 30.82 13.22 4.23
N ALA A 43 31.98 12.93 3.63
CA ALA A 43 32.31 13.28 2.24
C ALA A 43 31.87 12.22 1.22
N ALA A 44 31.46 11.02 1.66
CA ALA A 44 31.04 9.94 0.78
C ALA A 44 29.93 10.39 -0.18
N THR A 45 29.90 9.83 -1.39
CA THR A 45 28.83 10.06 -2.36
C THR A 45 27.58 9.26 -1.96
N ALA A 46 26.53 9.96 -1.54
CA ALA A 46 25.28 9.38 -1.08
C ALA A 46 24.10 10.29 -1.41
N MET A 47 22.89 9.73 -1.34
CA MET A 47 21.63 10.51 -1.45
C MET A 47 20.97 10.70 -0.08
N LEU A 48 21.19 9.76 0.84
CA LEU A 48 20.59 9.77 2.17
C LEU A 48 21.65 9.83 3.24
N ALA A 49 21.32 10.52 4.33
CA ALA A 49 22.14 10.53 5.52
C ALA A 49 21.30 10.45 6.80
N PHE A 50 21.83 9.73 7.79
CA PHE A 50 21.36 9.74 9.16
C PHE A 50 22.39 10.42 10.05
N VAL A 51 21.94 11.31 10.91
CA VAL A 51 22.79 12.04 11.84
C VAL A 51 22.30 11.77 13.27
N ALA A 52 23.17 11.18 14.08
CA ALA A 52 22.95 10.87 15.49
C ALA A 52 24.11 11.42 16.34
N LEU A 53 24.29 12.72 16.26
CA LEU A 53 25.33 13.48 16.98
C LEU A 53 24.68 14.35 18.06
N ASP A 54 25.40 14.62 19.14
CA ASP A 54 24.95 15.53 20.22
C ASP A 54 24.73 16.97 19.71
N SER A 55 25.57 17.42 18.74
CA SER A 55 25.45 18.72 18.09
C SER A 55 25.35 18.52 16.57
N PRO A 56 24.14 18.24 16.05
CA PRO A 56 23.95 17.80 14.66
C PRO A 56 23.89 18.92 13.64
N GLU A 57 23.77 20.21 14.06
CA GLU A 57 23.39 21.33 13.22
C GLU A 57 24.37 21.54 12.06
N GLN A 58 25.67 21.59 12.37
CA GLN A 58 26.73 21.88 11.39
C GLN A 58 26.84 20.73 10.36
N ALA A 59 26.87 19.49 10.84
CA ALA A 59 26.95 18.30 9.99
C ALA A 59 25.73 18.22 9.08
N THR A 60 24.54 18.46 9.64
CA THR A 60 23.27 18.45 8.89
C THR A 60 23.26 19.50 7.79
N ALA A 61 23.66 20.73 8.11
CA ALA A 61 23.72 21.81 7.13
C ALA A 61 24.70 21.49 5.99
N ALA A 62 25.88 20.94 6.31
CA ALA A 62 26.87 20.54 5.32
C ALA A 62 26.35 19.42 4.38
N LEU A 63 25.67 18.42 4.92
CA LEU A 63 25.07 17.34 4.12
C LEU A 63 23.95 17.85 3.21
N LYS A 64 23.05 18.69 3.74
CA LYS A 64 21.97 19.32 2.96
C LYS A 64 22.51 20.24 1.86
N ALA A 65 23.57 20.99 2.12
CA ALA A 65 24.20 21.82 1.10
C ALA A 65 24.77 21.02 -0.08
N ARG A 66 25.07 19.73 0.12
CA ARG A 66 25.47 18.78 -0.92
C ARG A 66 24.28 18.14 -1.62
N GLY A 67 23.03 18.45 -1.24
CA GLY A 67 21.82 17.91 -1.82
C GLY A 67 21.35 16.57 -1.23
N LEU A 68 21.91 16.13 -0.09
CA LEU A 68 21.45 14.91 0.58
C LEU A 68 20.14 15.16 1.32
N LEU A 69 19.26 14.16 1.35
CA LEU A 69 18.15 14.11 2.28
C LEU A 69 18.65 13.60 3.63
N VAL A 70 18.35 14.32 4.69
CA VAL A 70 18.90 14.05 6.02
C VAL A 70 17.79 13.72 7.02
N ASN A 71 18.01 12.67 7.81
CA ASN A 71 17.24 12.36 9.01
C ASN A 71 18.14 12.57 10.24
N VAL A 72 17.71 13.43 11.15
CA VAL A 72 18.41 13.72 12.40
C VAL A 72 17.64 13.08 13.56
N VAL A 73 18.32 12.29 14.37
CA VAL A 73 17.71 11.61 15.51
C VAL A 73 17.23 12.65 16.53
N ASP A 74 15.99 12.50 16.98
CA ASP A 74 15.30 13.34 17.97
C ASP A 74 15.21 14.84 17.62
N ARG A 75 15.49 15.22 16.35
CA ARG A 75 15.41 16.58 15.85
C ARG A 75 14.55 16.67 14.58
N PRO A 76 13.22 16.50 14.71
CA PRO A 76 12.31 16.53 13.56
C PRO A 76 12.35 17.84 12.77
N ASP A 77 12.71 18.94 13.42
CA ASP A 77 12.92 20.27 12.81
C ASP A 77 14.08 20.31 11.79
N LEU A 78 15.03 19.40 11.92
CA LEU A 78 16.18 19.28 11.02
C LEU A 78 16.01 18.16 9.97
N CYS A 79 14.92 17.40 10.02
CA CYS A 79 14.70 16.26 9.14
C CYS A 79 14.06 16.65 7.81
N ASP A 80 14.56 16.08 6.70
CA ASP A 80 13.89 16.11 5.39
C ASP A 80 12.95 14.93 5.22
N PHE A 81 13.18 13.81 5.93
CA PHE A 81 12.33 12.63 5.95
C PHE A 81 12.31 11.99 7.33
N THR A 82 11.29 11.18 7.57
CA THR A 82 11.13 10.40 8.81
C THR A 82 11.17 8.91 8.51
N VAL A 83 11.63 8.12 9.49
CA VAL A 83 11.58 6.66 9.43
C VAL A 83 10.33 6.17 10.16
N PRO A 84 9.42 5.49 9.46
CA PRO A 84 8.20 4.95 10.07
C PRO A 84 8.48 3.72 10.95
N SER A 85 7.49 3.33 11.75
CA SER A 85 7.49 2.01 12.41
C SER A 85 7.18 0.92 11.38
N LEU A 86 8.09 -0.06 11.21
CA LEU A 86 8.03 -1.05 10.15
C LEU A 86 7.54 -2.40 10.65
N LEU A 87 6.69 -3.03 9.86
CA LEU A 87 6.29 -4.42 9.96
C LEU A 87 6.66 -5.14 8.67
N GLU A 88 7.42 -6.21 8.77
CA GLU A 88 7.88 -6.98 7.61
C GLU A 88 7.32 -8.41 7.67
N ARG A 89 6.83 -8.88 6.52
CA ARG A 89 6.43 -10.26 6.24
C ARG A 89 7.03 -10.66 4.90
N GLY A 90 8.33 -10.99 4.88
CA GLY A 90 9.07 -11.25 3.65
C GLY A 90 9.03 -10.07 2.70
N ALA A 91 8.45 -10.25 1.51
CA ALA A 91 8.36 -9.19 0.50
C ALA A 91 7.31 -8.10 0.84
N VAL A 92 6.45 -8.33 1.83
CA VAL A 92 5.43 -7.34 2.25
C VAL A 92 5.95 -6.48 3.37
N VAL A 93 5.93 -5.16 3.18
CA VAL A 93 6.32 -4.17 4.17
C VAL A 93 5.14 -3.25 4.45
N VAL A 94 4.79 -3.10 5.73
CA VAL A 94 3.80 -2.13 6.21
C VAL A 94 4.54 -1.08 7.03
N ALA A 95 4.36 0.20 6.63
CA ALA A 95 4.99 1.33 7.28
C ALA A 95 3.93 2.19 7.98
N VAL A 96 4.12 2.43 9.28
CA VAL A 96 3.20 3.25 10.10
C VAL A 96 3.91 4.53 10.51
N GLY A 97 3.47 5.65 9.97
CA GLY A 97 3.99 6.98 10.29
C GLY A 97 2.93 7.87 10.93
N THR A 98 3.35 8.75 11.84
CA THR A 98 2.51 9.76 12.51
C THR A 98 2.97 11.19 12.21
N GLY A 99 3.76 11.39 11.14
CA GLY A 99 4.31 12.71 10.81
C GLY A 99 5.29 13.27 11.87
N GLY A 100 5.91 12.38 12.65
CA GLY A 100 6.82 12.79 13.74
C GLY A 100 6.11 13.09 15.07
N VAL A 101 4.77 13.11 15.11
CA VAL A 101 4.00 13.54 16.29
C VAL A 101 4.06 12.52 17.43
N SER A 102 4.03 11.21 17.14
CA SER A 102 4.02 10.19 18.19
C SER A 102 4.60 8.85 17.74
N ALA A 103 5.86 8.60 18.09
CA ALA A 103 6.52 7.31 17.86
C ALA A 103 5.82 6.15 18.62
N GLY A 104 5.31 6.44 19.84
CA GLY A 104 4.58 5.47 20.65
C GLY A 104 3.29 4.99 19.99
N LEU A 105 2.53 5.91 19.38
CA LEU A 105 1.30 5.56 18.64
C LEU A 105 1.64 4.73 17.40
N ALA A 106 2.65 5.13 16.63
CA ALA A 106 3.10 4.37 15.47
C ALA A 106 3.51 2.93 15.84
N LYS A 107 4.27 2.77 16.93
CA LYS A 107 4.65 1.46 17.49
C LYS A 107 3.43 0.64 17.90
N ALA A 108 2.48 1.26 18.63
CA ALA A 108 1.28 0.55 19.11
C ALA A 108 0.42 0.04 17.94
N LEU A 109 0.22 0.85 16.92
CA LEU A 109 -0.49 0.45 15.69
C LEU A 109 0.24 -0.68 14.97
N ARG A 110 1.57 -0.56 14.79
CA ARG A 110 2.37 -1.63 14.19
C ARG A 110 2.19 -2.97 14.93
N LEU A 111 2.27 -2.96 16.26
CA LEU A 111 2.11 -4.18 17.07
C LEU A 111 0.72 -4.81 16.90
N ARG A 112 -0.33 -4.01 16.79
CA ARG A 112 -1.68 -4.53 16.52
C ARG A 112 -1.80 -5.13 15.12
N LEU A 113 -1.23 -4.48 14.11
CA LEU A 113 -1.17 -5.01 12.74
C LEU A 113 -0.34 -6.30 12.67
N GLU A 114 0.71 -6.40 13.46
CA GLU A 114 1.57 -7.60 13.55
C GLU A 114 0.79 -8.84 14.01
N GLY A 115 -0.20 -8.66 14.92
CA GLY A 115 -1.09 -9.73 15.35
C GLY A 115 -2.17 -10.12 14.33
N LEU A 116 -2.43 -9.26 13.34
CA LEU A 116 -3.43 -9.51 12.30
C LEU A 116 -2.83 -10.15 11.04
N LEU A 117 -1.57 -9.83 10.72
CA LEU A 117 -0.94 -10.27 9.47
C LEU A 117 -0.17 -11.57 9.70
N PRO A 118 -0.53 -12.67 9.02
CA PRO A 118 0.13 -13.96 9.19
C PRO A 118 1.59 -13.93 8.72
N GLN A 119 2.41 -14.83 9.25
CA GLN A 119 3.81 -14.96 8.85
C GLN A 119 3.95 -15.40 7.38
N SER A 120 2.98 -16.16 6.88
CA SER A 120 2.93 -16.66 5.51
C SER A 120 2.58 -15.60 4.45
N LEU A 121 2.24 -14.35 4.83
CA LEU A 121 1.86 -13.28 3.90
C LEU A 121 2.97 -13.00 2.86
N GLY A 122 4.24 -13.06 3.26
CA GLY A 122 5.37 -12.93 2.34
C GLY A 122 5.45 -14.06 1.32
N THR A 123 5.14 -15.29 1.75
CA THR A 123 5.07 -16.47 0.88
C THR A 123 3.97 -16.31 -0.16
N LEU A 124 2.79 -15.85 0.25
CA LEU A 124 1.68 -15.55 -0.66
C LEU A 124 2.09 -14.49 -1.70
N ALA A 125 2.73 -13.39 -1.27
CA ALA A 125 3.19 -12.34 -2.18
C ALA A 125 4.22 -12.85 -3.20
N GLN A 126 5.16 -13.68 -2.78
CA GLN A 126 6.17 -14.31 -3.66
C GLN A 126 5.51 -15.27 -4.64
N ALA A 127 4.58 -16.12 -4.18
CA ALA A 127 3.84 -17.06 -5.03
C ALA A 127 3.00 -16.34 -6.10
N LEU A 128 2.31 -15.24 -5.75
CA LEU A 128 1.61 -14.39 -6.71
C LEU A 128 2.58 -13.76 -7.73
N GLY A 129 3.75 -13.33 -7.28
CA GLY A 129 4.80 -12.81 -8.14
C GLY A 129 5.32 -13.83 -9.14
N ALA A 130 5.56 -15.06 -8.71
CA ALA A 130 6.03 -16.18 -9.54
C ALA A 130 4.93 -16.65 -10.53
N ALA A 131 3.68 -16.61 -10.11
CA ALA A 131 2.55 -17.09 -10.92
C ALA A 131 2.08 -16.11 -12.03
N ARG A 132 2.77 -14.98 -12.26
CA ARG A 132 2.33 -13.93 -13.23
C ARG A 132 2.08 -14.47 -14.63
N THR A 133 2.88 -15.41 -15.11
CA THR A 133 2.72 -16.02 -16.44
C THR A 133 1.46 -16.88 -16.47
N LEU A 134 1.29 -17.78 -15.50
CA LEU A 134 0.11 -18.64 -15.37
C LEU A 134 -1.19 -17.81 -15.24
N LEU A 135 -1.14 -16.69 -14.51
CA LEU A 135 -2.27 -15.77 -14.39
C LEU A 135 -2.66 -15.13 -15.73
N ARG A 136 -1.66 -14.80 -16.58
CA ARG A 136 -1.91 -14.24 -17.93
C ARG A 136 -2.46 -15.30 -18.90
N GLU A 137 -1.98 -16.53 -18.77
CA GLU A 137 -2.48 -17.66 -19.57
C GLU A 137 -3.93 -18.02 -19.19
N ARG A 138 -4.23 -18.06 -17.88
CA ARG A 138 -5.57 -18.38 -17.38
C ARG A 138 -6.59 -17.28 -17.70
N TRP A 139 -6.20 -16.01 -17.52
CA TRP A 139 -7.01 -14.85 -17.82
C TRP A 139 -6.25 -13.87 -18.73
N PRO A 140 -6.34 -14.02 -20.06
CA PRO A 140 -5.67 -13.11 -21.02
C PRO A 140 -6.14 -11.66 -20.88
N ASP A 141 -7.45 -11.44 -20.62
CA ASP A 141 -7.98 -10.11 -20.35
C ASP A 141 -7.50 -9.58 -18.98
N ALA A 142 -7.03 -8.34 -18.96
CA ALA A 142 -6.49 -7.73 -17.74
C ALA A 142 -7.58 -7.48 -16.68
N GLY A 143 -8.81 -7.20 -17.10
CA GLY A 143 -9.95 -6.99 -16.21
C GLY A 143 -10.39 -8.29 -15.55
N ASP A 144 -10.49 -9.39 -16.32
CA ASP A 144 -10.82 -10.71 -15.80
C ASP A 144 -9.78 -11.18 -14.78
N ARG A 145 -8.51 -11.04 -15.11
CA ARG A 145 -7.39 -11.39 -14.22
C ARG A 145 -7.45 -10.61 -12.92
N ARG A 146 -7.73 -9.30 -12.98
CA ARG A 146 -7.86 -8.47 -11.79
C ARG A 146 -9.06 -8.90 -10.94
N ARG A 147 -10.22 -9.14 -11.55
CA ARG A 147 -11.42 -9.61 -10.84
C ARG A 147 -11.19 -10.94 -10.12
N GLY A 148 -10.54 -11.88 -10.80
CA GLY A 148 -10.14 -13.13 -10.19
C GLY A 148 -9.26 -12.93 -8.96
N LEU A 149 -8.24 -12.08 -9.07
CA LEU A 149 -7.35 -11.75 -7.96
C LEU A 149 -8.09 -11.02 -6.83
N ASP A 150 -8.89 -10.00 -7.14
CA ASP A 150 -9.64 -9.24 -6.13
C ASP A 150 -10.62 -10.15 -5.36
N SER A 151 -11.28 -11.07 -6.05
CA SER A 151 -12.16 -12.08 -5.44
C SER A 151 -11.39 -13.03 -4.53
N ALA A 152 -10.27 -13.57 -5.01
CA ALA A 152 -9.45 -14.50 -4.22
C ALA A 152 -8.83 -13.84 -2.98
N LEU A 153 -8.40 -12.59 -3.08
CA LEU A 153 -7.78 -11.81 -2.01
C LEU A 153 -8.80 -11.12 -1.09
N SER A 154 -10.10 -11.20 -1.39
CA SER A 154 -11.13 -10.62 -0.54
C SER A 154 -11.24 -11.35 0.80
N ALA A 155 -11.88 -10.72 1.79
CA ALA A 155 -12.16 -11.35 3.08
C ALA A 155 -12.96 -12.65 2.90
N GLY A 156 -12.41 -13.77 3.37
CA GLY A 156 -12.97 -15.11 3.19
C GLY A 156 -12.75 -15.71 1.78
N GLY A 157 -12.01 -15.04 0.92
CA GLY A 157 -11.57 -15.58 -0.37
C GLY A 157 -10.50 -16.66 -0.22
N THR A 158 -10.26 -17.41 -1.28
CA THR A 158 -9.32 -18.55 -1.29
C THR A 158 -7.88 -18.14 -0.92
N LEU A 159 -7.50 -16.90 -1.21
CA LEU A 159 -6.19 -16.31 -0.93
C LEU A 159 -6.30 -15.11 0.02
N ASP A 160 -7.27 -15.12 0.94
CA ASP A 160 -7.43 -14.05 1.93
C ASP A 160 -6.08 -13.73 2.63
N PRO A 161 -5.53 -12.51 2.50
CA PRO A 161 -4.21 -12.17 3.02
C PRO A 161 -4.12 -12.17 4.54
N LEU A 162 -5.25 -12.28 5.27
CA LEU A 162 -5.28 -12.42 6.72
C LEU A 162 -5.31 -13.87 7.18
N CYS A 163 -5.28 -14.83 6.25
CA CYS A 163 -5.20 -16.26 6.51
C CYS A 163 -3.81 -16.80 6.16
N ASP A 164 -3.44 -17.94 6.77
CA ASP A 164 -2.19 -18.62 6.43
C ASP A 164 -2.29 -19.36 5.10
N HIS A 165 -1.26 -19.20 4.27
CA HIS A 165 -1.18 -19.85 2.96
C HIS A 165 0.15 -20.58 2.76
N SER A 166 0.09 -21.73 2.09
CA SER A 166 1.27 -22.43 1.58
C SER A 166 1.77 -21.81 0.28
N ALA A 167 3.01 -22.10 -0.11
CA ALA A 167 3.55 -21.66 -1.39
C ALA A 167 2.75 -22.16 -2.61
N ALA A 168 2.08 -23.33 -2.48
CA ALA A 168 1.28 -23.93 -3.54
C ALA A 168 -0.15 -23.38 -3.65
N ALA A 169 -0.60 -22.54 -2.69
CA ALA A 169 -2.00 -22.08 -2.65
C ALA A 169 -2.41 -21.30 -3.91
N VAL A 170 -1.50 -20.48 -4.46
CA VAL A 170 -1.77 -19.67 -5.64
C VAL A 170 -1.94 -20.53 -6.89
N GLU A 171 -1.10 -21.53 -7.10
CA GLU A 171 -1.21 -22.43 -8.25
C GLU A 171 -2.46 -23.30 -8.15
N ALA A 172 -2.80 -23.78 -6.95
CA ALA A 172 -4.02 -24.55 -6.72
C ALA A 172 -5.25 -23.69 -7.05
N TRP A 173 -5.29 -22.46 -6.54
CA TRP A 173 -6.36 -21.52 -6.85
C TRP A 173 -6.48 -21.24 -8.36
N ILE A 174 -5.38 -20.98 -9.10
CA ILE A 174 -5.42 -20.71 -10.54
C ILE A 174 -6.04 -21.89 -11.31
N ARG A 175 -5.73 -23.13 -10.92
CA ARG A 175 -6.29 -24.35 -11.56
C ARG A 175 -7.76 -24.53 -11.28
N GLU A 176 -8.24 -24.18 -10.09
CA GLU A 176 -9.59 -24.46 -9.60
C GLU A 176 -10.53 -23.25 -9.75
N ALA A 177 -9.99 -22.05 -10.01
CA ALA A 177 -10.79 -20.85 -10.09
C ALA A 177 -11.81 -20.92 -11.23
N ALA A 178 -13.08 -20.75 -10.88
CA ALA A 178 -14.13 -20.50 -11.86
C ALA A 178 -13.94 -19.14 -12.52
N ASP A 179 -14.43 -18.98 -13.74
CA ASP A 179 -14.50 -17.67 -14.36
C ASP A 179 -15.44 -16.79 -13.52
N SER A 180 -14.97 -15.61 -13.11
CA SER A 180 -15.82 -14.71 -12.33
C SER A 180 -16.93 -14.17 -13.23
N ASP A 181 -18.17 -14.48 -12.87
CA ASP A 181 -19.33 -13.89 -13.53
C ASP A 181 -19.34 -12.36 -13.37
N SER A 182 -19.75 -11.68 -14.43
CA SER A 182 -19.99 -10.24 -14.37
C SER A 182 -21.17 -9.99 -13.43
N ALA A 183 -20.92 -9.39 -12.29
CA ALA A 183 -21.96 -9.02 -11.34
C ALA A 183 -22.39 -7.57 -11.57
N ILE A 184 -23.70 -7.37 -11.76
CA ILE A 184 -24.30 -6.05 -11.67
C ILE A 184 -24.92 -5.95 -10.27
N THR A 185 -24.45 -4.96 -9.51
CA THR A 185 -24.95 -4.70 -8.16
C THR A 185 -25.53 -3.30 -8.11
N GLU A 186 -26.71 -3.17 -7.55
CA GLU A 186 -27.43 -1.90 -7.44
C GLU A 186 -27.71 -1.57 -5.97
N PHE A 187 -27.59 -0.31 -5.59
CA PHE A 187 -28.01 0.18 -4.30
C PHE A 187 -28.44 1.66 -4.36
N THR A 188 -29.30 2.04 -3.42
CA THR A 188 -29.76 3.42 -3.25
C THR A 188 -29.00 4.05 -2.08
N LEU A 189 -28.55 5.31 -2.26
CA LEU A 189 -27.93 6.08 -1.19
C LEU A 189 -28.96 6.44 -0.10
N SER A 190 -28.57 6.28 1.14
CA SER A 190 -29.36 6.73 2.31
C SER A 190 -29.07 8.20 2.64
N SER A 191 -27.90 8.71 2.26
CA SER A 191 -27.48 10.10 2.48
C SER A 191 -26.40 10.52 1.47
N ASP A 192 -26.02 11.79 1.50
CA ASP A 192 -24.92 12.35 0.71
C ASP A 192 -23.55 12.14 1.39
N ASP A 193 -23.51 11.63 2.64
CA ASP A 193 -22.27 11.37 3.38
C ASP A 193 -21.65 10.02 2.97
N PRO A 194 -20.40 10.00 2.46
CA PRO A 194 -19.72 8.75 2.11
C PRO A 194 -19.46 7.82 3.31
N ASP A 195 -19.53 8.31 4.55
CA ASP A 195 -19.32 7.50 5.75
C ASP A 195 -20.61 6.75 6.16
N ASP A 196 -21.77 7.09 5.60
CA ASP A 196 -23.02 6.33 5.72
C ASP A 196 -23.11 5.13 4.78
N LEU A 197 -22.12 4.94 3.90
CA LEU A 197 -22.03 3.72 3.11
C LEU A 197 -21.80 2.52 4.02
N THR A 198 -22.61 1.49 3.83
CA THR A 198 -22.32 0.20 4.47
C THR A 198 -20.97 -0.34 4.00
N LEU A 199 -20.30 -1.13 4.84
CA LEU A 199 -19.05 -1.82 4.46
C LEU A 199 -19.20 -2.67 3.19
N ARG A 200 -20.41 -3.16 2.93
CA ARG A 200 -20.73 -3.91 1.72
C ARG A 200 -20.74 -3.00 0.49
N GLN A 201 -21.41 -1.87 0.55
CA GLN A 201 -21.46 -0.87 -0.52
C GLN A 201 -20.06 -0.30 -0.82
N ALA A 202 -19.29 0.01 0.21
CA ALA A 202 -17.92 0.47 0.06
C ALA A 202 -17.01 -0.58 -0.62
N ARG A 203 -17.16 -1.88 -0.29
CA ARG A 203 -16.45 -2.97 -0.98
C ARG A 203 -16.87 -3.10 -2.43
N TRP A 204 -18.16 -3.02 -2.74
CA TRP A 204 -18.64 -3.04 -4.13
C TRP A 204 -18.04 -1.92 -4.95
N LEU A 205 -18.03 -0.68 -4.42
CA LEU A 205 -17.38 0.46 -5.09
C LEU A 205 -15.87 0.27 -5.25
N GLY A 206 -15.20 -0.22 -4.21
CA GLY A 206 -13.75 -0.49 -4.23
C GLY A 206 -13.34 -1.59 -5.21
N SER A 207 -14.25 -2.46 -5.64
CA SER A 207 -14.01 -3.54 -6.63
C SER A 207 -14.64 -3.30 -8.00
N ALA A 208 -15.45 -2.23 -8.16
CA ALA A 208 -16.15 -1.94 -9.41
C ALA A 208 -15.20 -1.58 -10.55
N ASP A 209 -15.44 -2.10 -11.73
CA ASP A 209 -14.82 -1.66 -12.98
C ASP A 209 -15.60 -0.51 -13.62
N LEU A 210 -16.91 -0.52 -13.44
CA LEU A 210 -17.83 0.50 -13.94
C LEU A 210 -18.79 0.92 -12.82
N VAL A 211 -18.87 2.22 -12.58
CA VAL A 211 -19.86 2.82 -11.69
C VAL A 211 -20.84 3.62 -12.54
N LEU A 212 -22.07 3.14 -12.62
CA LEU A 212 -23.19 3.86 -13.19
C LEU A 212 -23.92 4.58 -12.06
N HIS A 213 -24.14 5.87 -12.17
CA HIS A 213 -24.76 6.63 -11.09
C HIS A 213 -25.79 7.62 -11.62
N GLU A 214 -26.84 7.86 -10.84
CA GLU A 214 -27.78 8.93 -11.14
C GLU A 214 -27.12 10.31 -11.05
N ALA A 215 -27.66 11.26 -11.79
CA ALA A 215 -27.25 12.65 -11.69
C ALA A 215 -27.43 13.13 -10.25
N GLY A 216 -26.41 13.82 -9.73
CA GLY A 216 -26.46 14.35 -8.36
C GLY A 216 -25.91 13.43 -7.28
N VAL A 217 -25.43 12.23 -7.59
CA VAL A 217 -24.64 11.43 -6.63
C VAL A 217 -23.36 12.19 -6.28
N PRO A 218 -23.08 12.40 -4.96
CA PRO A 218 -21.95 13.22 -4.54
C PRO A 218 -20.58 12.68 -4.99
N ALA A 219 -19.67 13.57 -5.38
CA ALA A 219 -18.33 13.21 -5.76
C ALA A 219 -17.57 12.48 -4.63
N ALA A 220 -17.84 12.80 -3.36
CA ALA A 220 -17.26 12.14 -2.21
C ALA A 220 -17.61 10.65 -2.14
N VAL A 221 -18.85 10.28 -2.48
CA VAL A 221 -19.30 8.89 -2.60
C VAL A 221 -18.63 8.21 -3.80
N LEU A 222 -18.62 8.88 -4.96
CA LEU A 222 -17.96 8.34 -6.17
C LEU A 222 -16.46 8.12 -5.97
N ASN A 223 -15.81 8.91 -5.12
CA ASN A 223 -14.39 8.77 -4.80
C ASN A 223 -14.06 7.55 -3.91
N ARG A 224 -15.08 6.83 -3.40
CA ARG A 224 -14.89 5.52 -2.77
C ARG A 224 -14.69 4.40 -3.80
N ALA A 225 -15.04 4.65 -5.06
CA ALA A 225 -14.67 3.73 -6.14
C ALA A 225 -13.17 3.78 -6.42
N ARG A 226 -12.65 2.69 -6.99
CA ARG A 226 -11.25 2.63 -7.41
C ARG A 226 -10.88 3.80 -8.32
N ALA A 227 -9.61 4.21 -8.27
CA ALA A 227 -9.11 5.34 -9.06
C ALA A 227 -9.25 5.11 -10.58
N ASP A 228 -9.16 3.86 -11.05
CA ASP A 228 -9.25 3.45 -12.45
C ASP A 228 -10.65 2.95 -12.86
N ALA A 229 -11.65 2.95 -11.95
CA ALA A 229 -13.03 2.63 -12.29
C ALA A 229 -13.60 3.66 -13.26
N GLN A 230 -14.26 3.18 -14.33
CA GLN A 230 -15.03 4.05 -15.20
C GLN A 230 -16.27 4.56 -14.47
N ARG A 231 -16.57 5.86 -14.59
CA ARG A 231 -17.74 6.48 -13.96
C ARG A 231 -18.59 7.10 -15.04
N GLN A 232 -19.88 6.76 -15.07
CA GLN A 232 -20.82 7.27 -16.08
C GLN A 232 -22.15 7.63 -15.41
N VAL A 233 -22.73 8.73 -15.83
CA VAL A 233 -24.10 9.08 -15.42
C VAL A 233 -25.07 8.09 -16.06
N LEU A 234 -25.95 7.54 -15.24
CA LEU A 234 -26.98 6.60 -15.66
C LEU A 234 -27.93 7.27 -16.66
N GLY A 235 -28.00 6.72 -17.86
CA GLY A 235 -28.95 7.16 -18.88
C GLY A 235 -30.36 6.55 -18.65
N PRO A 236 -31.35 6.90 -19.49
CA PRO A 236 -32.70 6.39 -19.38
C PRO A 236 -32.81 4.87 -19.60
N ALA A 237 -31.81 4.25 -20.18
CA ALA A 237 -31.68 2.81 -20.32
C ALA A 237 -30.28 2.35 -19.92
N LEU A 238 -30.15 1.15 -19.34
CA LEU A 238 -28.87 0.50 -19.13
C LEU A 238 -28.18 0.32 -20.48
N PRO A 239 -26.87 0.56 -20.62
CA PRO A 239 -26.15 0.33 -21.84
C PRO A 239 -26.35 -1.12 -22.31
N ALA A 240 -26.89 -1.33 -23.52
CA ALA A 240 -27.22 -2.65 -24.09
C ALA A 240 -26.00 -3.59 -24.19
N ASN A 241 -24.78 -3.05 -24.12
CA ASN A 241 -23.51 -3.76 -24.06
C ASN A 241 -22.79 -3.42 -22.75
N THR A 242 -23.36 -3.72 -21.58
CA THR A 242 -22.59 -3.70 -20.35
C THR A 242 -21.54 -4.80 -20.49
N PRO A 243 -20.25 -4.46 -20.65
CA PRO A 243 -19.23 -5.49 -20.85
C PRO A 243 -19.19 -6.42 -19.64
N ARG A 244 -18.58 -7.61 -19.76
CA ARG A 244 -18.29 -8.54 -18.65
C ARG A 244 -17.38 -7.86 -17.64
N ARG A 245 -17.95 -6.95 -16.83
CA ARG A 245 -17.25 -6.12 -15.85
C ARG A 245 -18.07 -6.07 -14.58
N SER A 246 -17.42 -5.98 -13.44
CA SER A 246 -18.10 -5.69 -12.17
C SER A 246 -18.71 -4.29 -12.27
N THR A 247 -20.03 -4.21 -12.35
CA THR A 247 -20.76 -2.94 -12.50
C THR A 247 -21.54 -2.64 -11.23
N VAL A 248 -21.35 -1.46 -10.69
CA VAL A 248 -22.12 -0.94 -9.57
C VAL A 248 -23.03 0.18 -10.06
N ILE A 249 -24.31 0.08 -9.73
CA ILE A 249 -25.32 1.11 -10.02
C ILE A 249 -25.66 1.83 -8.73
N ILE A 250 -25.54 3.14 -8.72
CA ILE A 250 -25.88 3.98 -7.57
C ILE A 250 -27.11 4.81 -7.89
N ARG A 251 -28.19 4.58 -7.13
CA ARG A 251 -29.40 5.41 -7.17
C ARG A 251 -29.36 6.46 -6.06
N ARG A 252 -30.00 7.57 -6.31
CA ARG A 252 -30.28 8.58 -5.29
C ARG A 252 -31.67 8.32 -4.72
N GLY A 253 -31.78 8.24 -3.39
CA GLY A 253 -33.05 8.12 -2.67
C GLY A 253 -33.77 9.45 -2.57
#